data_d75223f5ce84f18e305d3b4239d1c308
#
_entry.id   d75223f5ce84f18e305d3b4239d1c308
#
_cell.length_a   1.000
_cell.length_b   1.000
_cell.length_c   1.000
_cell.angle_alpha   90.00
_cell.angle_beta   90.00
_cell.angle_gamma   90.00
#
_symmetry.space_group_name_H-M   'P 1'
#
loop_
_entity.id
_entity.type
_entity.pdbx_description
1 polymer ?
#
loop_
_entity_poly.entity_id
_entity_poly.type
_entity_poly.pdbx_seq_one_letter_code
_entity_poly.pdbx_strand_id
1 'polypeptide(L)'
;MGLTVRLASSSSRRRQWLLDRYANISLDFGGLIGEESPAPNGRSVRDQVDFILNQKIERARLEHHLTISKKKESDSPGGANYWIVADTLVEDPHDSFQSLGQPRDSISALHMLTNLSGRRHLVWSGTAILDFSDSNVVVHRSIECATVEFDPLSVDEITELIESSSWQGKAGAYDLAGPAGVHARVISGNEVTVLGLSYSSIEFLDGILENES
;
A
#
# COMPACT_ATOMS: atom_id res chain seq x y z
N MET A 1 11.33 25.22 -9.54
CA MET A 1 10.69 24.63 -8.33
C MET A 1 11.10 23.19 -8.29
N GLY A 2 11.57 22.66 -7.16
CA GLY A 2 11.95 21.26 -7.08
C GLY A 2 10.72 20.34 -7.14
N LEU A 3 10.92 19.14 -7.68
CA LEU A 3 9.91 18.10 -7.76
C LEU A 3 9.43 17.70 -6.36
N THR A 4 8.14 17.62 -6.16
CA THR A 4 7.52 17.14 -4.92
C THR A 4 6.63 15.93 -5.22
N VAL A 5 6.84 14.84 -4.49
CA VAL A 5 6.04 13.61 -4.58
C VAL A 5 5.21 13.45 -3.32
N ARG A 6 3.91 13.25 -3.46
CA ARG A 6 3.00 12.97 -2.34
C ARG A 6 2.61 11.49 -2.30
N LEU A 7 2.83 10.84 -1.18
CA LEU A 7 2.20 9.56 -0.89
C LEU A 7 0.82 9.82 -0.24
N ALA A 8 -0.24 9.59 -1.00
CA ALA A 8 -1.62 9.71 -0.53
C ALA A 8 -2.06 8.41 0.18
N SER A 9 -1.42 8.11 1.29
CA SER A 9 -1.64 6.90 2.10
C SER A 9 -1.29 7.13 3.56
N SER A 10 -2.06 6.53 4.47
CA SER A 10 -1.77 6.50 5.92
C SER A 10 -0.80 5.39 6.33
N SER A 11 -0.34 4.56 5.40
CA SER A 11 0.56 3.44 5.70
C SER A 11 1.94 3.91 6.13
N SER A 12 2.30 3.62 7.40
CA SER A 12 3.63 3.90 7.95
C SER A 12 4.75 3.15 7.22
N ARG A 13 4.49 1.91 6.76
CA ARG A 13 5.46 1.09 5.99
C ARG A 13 5.81 1.76 4.66
N ARG A 14 4.80 2.13 3.87
CA ARG A 14 5.01 2.81 2.58
C ARG A 14 5.76 4.13 2.78
N ARG A 15 5.37 4.89 3.81
CA ARG A 15 6.04 6.14 4.16
C ARG A 15 7.51 5.92 4.48
N GLN A 16 7.82 4.98 5.39
CA GLN A 16 9.21 4.72 5.78
C GLN A 16 10.03 4.26 4.58
N TRP A 17 9.51 3.33 3.78
CA TRP A 17 10.19 2.82 2.60
C TRP A 17 10.54 3.94 1.59
N LEU A 18 9.60 4.87 1.34
CA LEU A 18 9.86 6.02 0.45
C LEU A 18 10.88 6.97 1.04
N LEU A 19 10.87 7.23 2.35
CA LEU A 19 11.86 8.07 3.02
C LEU A 19 13.27 7.47 2.91
N ASP A 20 13.39 6.16 3.09
CA ASP A 20 14.68 5.47 3.02
C ASP A 20 15.23 5.45 1.57
N ARG A 21 14.35 5.34 0.57
CA ARG A 21 14.75 5.30 -0.83
C ARG A 21 15.02 6.67 -1.43
N TYR A 22 14.25 7.68 -1.07
CA TYR A 22 14.26 9.00 -1.73
C TYR A 22 14.63 10.13 -0.76
N ALA A 23 15.79 10.00 -0.09
CA ALA A 23 16.27 10.97 0.91
C ALA A 23 16.48 12.39 0.37
N ASN A 24 16.70 12.55 -0.95
CA ASN A 24 17.01 13.83 -1.59
C ASN A 24 15.81 14.48 -2.30
N ILE A 25 14.60 13.92 -2.16
CA ILE A 25 13.39 14.39 -2.83
C ILE A 25 12.44 14.98 -1.82
N SER A 26 11.74 16.04 -2.24
CA SER A 26 10.66 16.61 -1.42
C SER A 26 9.48 15.63 -1.39
N LEU A 27 9.25 15.01 -0.23
CA LEU A 27 8.16 14.07 0.01
C LEU A 27 7.07 14.69 0.88
N ASP A 28 5.82 14.58 0.46
CA ASP A 28 4.63 14.91 1.24
C ASP A 28 3.84 13.63 1.56
N PHE A 29 3.22 13.57 2.73
CA PHE A 29 2.52 12.38 3.21
C PHE A 29 1.17 12.74 3.81
N GLY A 30 0.14 11.98 3.44
CA GLY A 30 -1.18 12.13 4.04
C GLY A 30 -2.17 11.12 3.48
N GLY A 31 -3.05 10.58 4.33
CA GLY A 31 -4.16 9.74 3.86
C GLY A 31 -5.14 10.55 3.02
N LEU A 32 -5.85 9.88 2.12
CA LEU A 32 -6.97 10.48 1.38
C LEU A 32 -8.17 10.71 2.30
N ILE A 33 -8.91 11.78 2.05
CA ILE A 33 -10.13 12.11 2.80
C ILE A 33 -11.24 11.13 2.41
N GLY A 34 -12.02 10.70 3.42
CA GLY A 34 -13.18 9.81 3.28
C GLY A 34 -12.85 8.33 3.44
N GLU A 35 -13.89 7.50 3.45
CA GLU A 35 -13.80 6.05 3.60
C GLU A 35 -13.93 5.34 2.26
N GLU A 36 -13.28 4.18 2.13
CA GLU A 36 -13.38 3.33 0.96
C GLU A 36 -14.59 2.41 1.09
N SER A 37 -15.33 2.27 0.01
CA SER A 37 -16.37 1.24 -0.06
C SER A 37 -15.72 -0.12 -0.29
N PRO A 38 -16.15 -1.17 0.40
CA PRO A 38 -15.65 -2.52 0.12
C PRO A 38 -15.94 -2.92 -1.32
N ALA A 39 -15.08 -3.73 -1.89
CA ALA A 39 -15.32 -4.28 -3.21
C ALA A 39 -16.58 -5.17 -3.21
N PRO A 40 -17.35 -5.21 -4.31
CA PRO A 40 -18.50 -6.11 -4.42
C PRO A 40 -18.09 -7.56 -4.23
N ASN A 41 -18.99 -8.36 -3.61
CA ASN A 41 -18.79 -9.79 -3.40
C ASN A 41 -18.55 -10.55 -4.71
N GLY A 42 -17.84 -11.67 -4.63
CA GLY A 42 -17.57 -12.56 -5.78
C GLY A 42 -16.49 -12.07 -6.73
N ARG A 43 -15.70 -11.09 -6.33
CA ARG A 43 -14.48 -10.67 -7.05
C ARG A 43 -13.25 -11.36 -6.51
N SER A 44 -12.33 -11.74 -7.40
CA SER A 44 -11.00 -12.18 -7.00
C SER A 44 -10.30 -11.10 -6.16
N VAL A 45 -9.33 -11.48 -5.31
CA VAL A 45 -8.60 -10.50 -4.49
C VAL A 45 -7.87 -9.49 -5.36
N ARG A 46 -7.34 -9.90 -6.52
CA ARG A 46 -6.80 -9.00 -7.52
C ARG A 46 -7.81 -7.92 -7.97
N ASP A 47 -9.04 -8.34 -8.27
CA ASP A 47 -10.09 -7.41 -8.75
C ASP A 47 -10.64 -6.54 -7.61
N GLN A 48 -10.54 -7.00 -6.35
CA GLN A 48 -10.83 -6.17 -5.17
C GLN A 48 -9.80 -5.05 -5.04
N VAL A 49 -8.49 -5.35 -5.18
CA VAL A 49 -7.43 -4.32 -5.20
C VAL A 49 -7.64 -3.34 -6.33
N ASP A 50 -7.98 -3.82 -7.53
CA ASP A 50 -8.28 -2.98 -8.68
C ASP A 50 -9.42 -1.99 -8.41
N PHE A 51 -10.50 -2.49 -7.82
CA PHE A 51 -11.66 -1.69 -7.46
C PHE A 51 -11.33 -0.61 -6.43
N ILE A 52 -10.62 -0.96 -5.36
CA ILE A 52 -10.23 -0.02 -4.30
C ILE A 52 -9.23 1.01 -4.84
N LEU A 53 -8.27 0.58 -5.66
CA LEU A 53 -7.31 1.49 -6.29
C LEU A 53 -8.01 2.54 -7.15
N ASN A 54 -9.03 2.15 -7.93
CA ASN A 54 -9.82 3.10 -8.72
C ASN A 54 -10.53 4.13 -7.82
N GLN A 55 -11.10 3.73 -6.69
CA GLN A 55 -11.69 4.68 -5.74
C GLN A 55 -10.65 5.67 -5.20
N LYS A 56 -9.44 5.19 -4.87
CA LYS A 56 -8.34 6.04 -4.39
C LYS A 56 -7.87 7.03 -5.45
N ILE A 57 -7.81 6.62 -6.70
CA ILE A 57 -7.48 7.52 -7.83
C ILE A 57 -8.51 8.66 -7.92
N GLU A 58 -9.79 8.34 -7.92
CA GLU A 58 -10.84 9.37 -8.02
C GLU A 58 -10.86 10.31 -6.81
N ARG A 59 -10.60 9.79 -5.62
CA ARG A 59 -10.46 10.62 -4.41
C ARG A 59 -9.24 11.54 -4.46
N ALA A 60 -8.09 11.04 -4.93
CA ALA A 60 -6.89 11.85 -5.08
C ALA A 60 -7.13 13.02 -6.05
N ARG A 61 -7.83 12.77 -7.15
CA ARG A 61 -8.24 13.82 -8.09
C ARG A 61 -9.15 14.87 -7.44
N LEU A 62 -10.16 14.41 -6.71
CA LEU A 62 -11.09 15.30 -6.02
C LEU A 62 -10.38 16.14 -4.95
N GLU A 63 -9.54 15.51 -4.11
CA GLU A 63 -8.79 16.19 -3.06
C GLU A 63 -7.83 17.24 -3.64
N HIS A 64 -7.12 16.88 -4.71
CA HIS A 64 -6.24 17.82 -5.41
C HIS A 64 -7.03 19.02 -5.95
N HIS A 65 -8.17 18.79 -6.60
CA HIS A 65 -9.03 19.86 -7.13
C HIS A 65 -9.51 20.80 -6.02
N LEU A 66 -9.95 20.25 -4.88
CA LEU A 66 -10.39 21.06 -3.72
C LEU A 66 -9.24 21.87 -3.10
N THR A 67 -8.02 21.31 -3.10
CA THR A 67 -6.83 21.99 -2.58
C THR A 67 -6.45 23.18 -3.45
N ILE A 68 -6.46 23.03 -4.77
CA ILE A 68 -6.18 24.13 -5.70
C ILE A 68 -7.24 25.23 -5.60
N SER A 69 -8.52 24.86 -5.48
CA SER A 69 -9.60 25.82 -5.35
C SER A 69 -9.46 26.70 -4.13
N LYS A 70 -9.01 26.14 -3.01
CA LYS A 70 -8.71 26.89 -1.77
C LYS A 70 -7.44 27.74 -1.86
N LYS A 71 -6.42 27.29 -2.60
CA LYS A 71 -5.13 28.00 -2.76
C LYS A 71 -5.19 29.20 -3.67
N LYS A 72 -6.16 29.28 -4.60
CA LYS A 72 -6.38 30.50 -5.41
C LYS A 72 -6.69 31.74 -4.56
N GLU A 73 -6.98 31.56 -3.28
CA GLU A 73 -7.20 32.64 -2.30
C GLU A 73 -5.94 32.99 -1.50
N SER A 74 -4.83 32.25 -1.65
CA SER A 74 -3.57 32.51 -0.92
C SER A 74 -2.36 32.30 -1.82
N ASP A 75 -1.41 33.26 -1.82
CA ASP A 75 -0.16 33.26 -2.60
C ASP A 75 0.87 32.19 -2.17
N SER A 76 0.46 30.95 -1.89
CA SER A 76 1.37 29.87 -1.49
C SER A 76 1.87 29.04 -2.66
N PRO A 77 3.16 28.64 -2.70
CA PRO A 77 3.74 27.86 -3.80
C PRO A 77 3.04 26.50 -3.99
N GLY A 78 3.10 25.99 -5.20
CA GLY A 78 2.37 24.85 -5.71
C GLY A 78 2.35 23.59 -4.83
N GLY A 79 1.33 22.74 -5.03
CA GLY A 79 1.22 21.42 -4.41
C GLY A 79 2.23 20.42 -4.98
N ALA A 80 2.20 19.18 -4.48
CA ALA A 80 3.03 18.11 -5.00
C ALA A 80 2.66 17.81 -6.47
N ASN A 81 3.70 17.61 -7.29
CA ASN A 81 3.56 17.36 -8.74
C ASN A 81 3.00 15.96 -8.99
N TYR A 82 3.54 14.97 -8.28
CA TYR A 82 3.13 13.58 -8.43
C TYR A 82 2.51 13.05 -7.15
N TRP A 83 1.38 12.35 -7.30
CA TRP A 83 0.75 11.68 -6.18
C TRP A 83 0.78 10.17 -6.38
N ILE A 84 1.19 9.44 -5.35
CA ILE A 84 1.16 7.99 -5.30
C ILE A 84 -0.04 7.56 -4.48
N VAL A 85 -0.93 6.78 -5.08
CA VAL A 85 -2.01 6.07 -4.40
C VAL A 85 -1.76 4.58 -4.48
N ALA A 86 -2.03 3.85 -3.41
CA ALA A 86 -1.81 2.41 -3.39
C ALA A 86 -2.79 1.69 -2.47
N ASP A 87 -3.10 0.45 -2.83
CA ASP A 87 -3.87 -0.48 -2.00
C ASP A 87 -3.22 -1.85 -1.97
N THR A 88 -3.43 -2.59 -0.86
CA THR A 88 -2.82 -3.91 -0.66
C THR A 88 -3.77 -4.81 0.08
N LEU A 89 -4.00 -5.99 -0.48
CA LEU A 89 -4.77 -7.06 0.14
C LEU A 89 -3.96 -8.36 0.16
N VAL A 90 -4.10 -9.10 1.24
CA VAL A 90 -3.58 -10.46 1.39
C VAL A 90 -4.70 -11.42 1.00
N GLU A 91 -4.40 -12.39 0.14
CA GLU A 91 -5.35 -13.41 -0.27
C GLU A 91 -5.37 -14.54 0.76
N ASP A 92 -6.58 -15.00 1.13
CA ASP A 92 -6.73 -16.18 1.98
C ASP A 92 -6.14 -17.41 1.27
N PRO A 93 -5.25 -18.19 1.94
CA PRO A 93 -4.63 -19.35 1.29
C PRO A 93 -5.61 -20.45 0.87
N HIS A 94 -6.86 -20.40 1.33
CA HIS A 94 -7.91 -21.37 1.02
C HIS A 94 -8.97 -20.85 0.04
N ASP A 95 -9.05 -19.53 -0.16
CA ASP A 95 -10.08 -18.92 -1.00
C ASP A 95 -9.57 -17.65 -1.70
N SER A 96 -9.34 -17.73 -3.00
CA SER A 96 -8.87 -16.61 -3.83
C SER A 96 -9.87 -15.46 -3.99
N PHE A 97 -11.10 -15.61 -3.50
CA PHE A 97 -12.12 -14.56 -3.45
C PHE A 97 -12.19 -13.88 -2.08
N GLN A 98 -11.51 -14.44 -1.08
CA GLN A 98 -11.49 -13.90 0.27
C GLN A 98 -10.18 -13.14 0.53
N SER A 99 -10.29 -11.86 0.87
CA SER A 99 -9.15 -11.06 1.30
C SER A 99 -9.04 -11.03 2.83
N LEU A 100 -7.80 -11.14 3.32
CA LEU A 100 -7.42 -10.88 4.69
C LEU A 100 -6.99 -9.40 4.79
N GLY A 101 -7.94 -8.54 5.15
CA GLY A 101 -7.69 -7.11 5.34
C GLY A 101 -6.93 -6.82 6.63
N GLN A 102 -7.08 -5.61 7.15
CA GLN A 102 -6.51 -5.23 8.44
C GLN A 102 -7.36 -5.85 9.57
N PRO A 103 -6.76 -6.55 10.54
CA PRO A 103 -7.51 -7.08 11.68
C PRO A 103 -8.06 -5.95 12.55
N ARG A 104 -9.25 -6.13 13.09
CA ARG A 104 -9.92 -5.14 13.95
C ARG A 104 -9.42 -5.18 15.40
N ASP A 105 -8.98 -6.36 15.82
CA ASP A 105 -8.55 -6.67 17.18
C ASP A 105 -7.55 -7.83 17.19
N SER A 106 -7.01 -8.16 18.37
CA SER A 106 -6.05 -9.24 18.57
C SER A 106 -6.64 -10.62 18.23
N ILE A 107 -7.94 -10.82 18.40
CA ILE A 107 -8.61 -12.09 18.08
C ILE A 107 -8.64 -12.30 16.58
N SER A 108 -9.03 -11.28 15.82
CA SER A 108 -9.00 -11.35 14.35
C SER A 108 -7.57 -11.48 13.82
N ALA A 109 -6.59 -10.84 14.46
CA ALA A 109 -5.17 -11.02 14.11
C ALA A 109 -4.69 -12.45 14.39
N LEU A 110 -5.06 -13.04 15.54
CA LEU A 110 -4.78 -14.45 15.88
C LEU A 110 -5.34 -15.40 14.81
N HIS A 111 -6.58 -15.22 14.41
CA HIS A 111 -7.19 -16.03 13.36
C HIS A 111 -6.45 -15.92 12.03
N MET A 112 -6.06 -14.72 11.62
CA MET A 112 -5.31 -14.50 10.38
C MET A 112 -3.94 -15.18 10.44
N LEU A 113 -3.16 -14.99 11.51
CA LEU A 113 -1.85 -15.61 11.66
C LEU A 113 -1.93 -17.14 11.72
N THR A 114 -2.91 -17.69 12.44
CA THR A 114 -3.18 -19.15 12.45
C THR A 114 -3.51 -19.67 11.05
N ASN A 115 -4.30 -18.93 10.29
CA ASN A 115 -4.65 -19.29 8.92
C ASN A 115 -3.45 -19.25 7.97
N LEU A 116 -2.51 -18.31 8.16
CA LEU A 116 -1.31 -18.16 7.33
C LEU A 116 -0.17 -19.09 7.74
N SER A 117 -0.13 -19.56 9.00
CA SER A 117 0.91 -20.42 9.55
C SER A 117 1.15 -21.68 8.70
N GLY A 118 2.41 -21.93 8.31
CA GLY A 118 2.84 -23.07 7.51
C GLY A 118 2.32 -23.07 6.06
N ARG A 119 1.88 -21.91 5.54
CA ARG A 119 1.25 -21.82 4.22
C ARG A 119 1.85 -20.74 3.34
N ARG A 120 1.61 -20.92 2.04
CA ARG A 120 1.82 -19.89 1.03
C ARG A 120 0.54 -19.13 0.80
N HIS A 121 0.68 -17.84 0.61
CA HIS A 121 -0.42 -16.96 0.26
C HIS A 121 0.05 -15.87 -0.70
N LEU A 122 -0.90 -15.21 -1.34
CA LEU A 122 -0.62 -14.14 -2.28
C LEU A 122 -0.86 -12.78 -1.61
N VAL A 123 0.04 -11.84 -1.91
CA VAL A 123 -0.11 -10.43 -1.54
C VAL A 123 -0.25 -9.63 -2.82
N TRP A 124 -1.39 -8.99 -3.01
CA TRP A 124 -1.71 -8.16 -4.14
C TRP A 124 -1.55 -6.69 -3.78
N SER A 125 -0.72 -5.97 -4.53
CA SER A 125 -0.55 -4.53 -4.37
C SER A 125 -0.81 -3.81 -5.67
N GLY A 126 -1.76 -2.87 -5.62
CA GLY A 126 -2.03 -1.94 -6.70
C GLY A 126 -1.46 -0.58 -6.38
N THR A 127 -0.79 0.04 -7.35
CA THR A 127 -0.24 1.39 -7.22
C THR A 127 -0.57 2.19 -8.47
N ALA A 128 -0.92 3.46 -8.29
CA ALA A 128 -1.03 4.41 -9.38
C ALA A 128 -0.26 5.68 -9.05
N ILE A 129 0.35 6.26 -10.07
CA ILE A 129 1.02 7.56 -10.03
C ILE A 129 0.19 8.52 -10.86
N LEU A 130 -0.20 9.64 -10.26
CA LEU A 130 -0.94 10.72 -10.89
C LEU A 130 -0.02 11.91 -11.05
N ASP A 131 -0.02 12.49 -12.23
CA ASP A 131 0.63 13.77 -12.52
C ASP A 131 -0.37 14.90 -12.38
N PHE A 132 -0.09 15.81 -11.47
CA PHE A 132 -0.89 16.99 -11.21
C PHE A 132 -0.20 18.29 -11.65
N SER A 133 0.93 18.19 -12.35
CA SER A 133 1.63 19.37 -12.89
C SER A 133 0.79 20.09 -13.93
N ASP A 134 0.28 19.35 -14.91
CA ASP A 134 -0.42 19.92 -16.07
C ASP A 134 -1.82 19.34 -16.33
N SER A 135 -2.09 18.08 -16.05
CA SER A 135 -3.21 17.39 -16.69
C SER A 135 -4.09 16.50 -15.80
N ASN A 136 -3.78 16.35 -14.53
CA ASN A 136 -4.60 15.52 -13.63
C ASN A 136 -4.74 14.05 -14.12
N VAL A 137 -3.69 13.50 -14.71
CA VAL A 137 -3.69 12.21 -15.41
C VAL A 137 -3.04 11.12 -14.58
N VAL A 138 -3.55 9.90 -14.67
CA VAL A 138 -2.82 8.70 -14.25
C VAL A 138 -1.74 8.43 -15.29
N VAL A 139 -0.48 8.64 -14.91
CA VAL A 139 0.67 8.43 -15.80
C VAL A 139 1.25 7.03 -15.70
N HIS A 140 0.99 6.35 -14.59
CA HIS A 140 1.32 4.93 -14.42
C HIS A 140 0.31 4.25 -13.49
N ARG A 141 0.02 2.97 -13.78
CA ARG A 141 -0.87 2.14 -12.96
C ARG A 141 -0.48 0.67 -13.11
N SER A 142 -0.29 0.00 -11.99
CA SER A 142 0.06 -1.41 -11.98
C SER A 142 -0.61 -2.14 -10.81
N ILE A 143 -0.90 -3.42 -11.01
CA ILE A 143 -1.31 -4.35 -9.95
C ILE A 143 -0.39 -5.56 -10.04
N GLU A 144 0.33 -5.81 -8.97
CA GLU A 144 1.32 -6.87 -8.87
C GLU A 144 1.02 -7.82 -7.72
N CYS A 145 1.60 -8.98 -7.83
CA CYS A 145 1.45 -10.06 -6.87
C CYS A 145 2.82 -10.55 -6.40
N ALA A 146 2.93 -10.79 -5.10
CA ALA A 146 4.04 -11.54 -4.51
C ALA A 146 3.51 -12.75 -3.75
N THR A 147 4.25 -13.85 -3.77
CA THR A 147 3.95 -15.03 -2.97
C THR A 147 4.81 -15.01 -1.71
N VAL A 148 4.16 -15.06 -0.57
CA VAL A 148 4.79 -15.16 0.74
C VAL A 148 4.56 -16.56 1.31
N GLU A 149 5.58 -17.14 1.92
CA GLU A 149 5.51 -18.40 2.64
C GLU A 149 5.78 -18.15 4.12
N PHE A 150 4.87 -18.58 4.97
CA PHE A 150 5.06 -18.63 6.41
C PHE A 150 5.58 -20.00 6.83
N ASP A 151 6.55 -20.02 7.72
CA ASP A 151 6.91 -21.23 8.43
C ASP A 151 5.77 -21.66 9.39
N PRO A 152 5.66 -22.93 9.78
CA PRO A 152 4.70 -23.35 10.80
C PRO A 152 4.98 -22.60 12.11
N LEU A 153 4.00 -21.84 12.59
CA LEU A 153 4.10 -21.09 13.84
C LEU A 153 3.58 -21.91 15.01
N SER A 154 4.35 -21.96 16.08
CA SER A 154 3.90 -22.45 17.40
C SER A 154 2.90 -21.47 18.04
N VAL A 155 2.23 -21.94 19.08
CA VAL A 155 1.33 -21.07 19.88
C VAL A 155 2.09 -19.91 20.52
N ASP A 156 3.32 -20.15 20.99
CA ASP A 156 4.14 -19.12 21.63
C ASP A 156 4.56 -18.06 20.64
N GLU A 157 5.00 -18.43 19.43
CA GLU A 157 5.38 -17.48 18.37
C GLU A 157 4.18 -16.64 17.91
N ILE A 158 2.99 -17.24 17.77
CA ILE A 158 1.78 -16.49 17.46
C ILE A 158 1.46 -15.50 18.58
N THR A 159 1.60 -15.93 19.84
CA THR A 159 1.37 -15.08 21.01
C THR A 159 2.32 -13.89 21.02
N GLU A 160 3.61 -14.11 20.79
CA GLU A 160 4.62 -13.05 20.68
C GLU A 160 4.29 -12.06 19.56
N LEU A 161 3.87 -12.54 18.39
CA LEU A 161 3.45 -11.68 17.28
C LEU A 161 2.23 -10.82 17.65
N ILE A 162 1.27 -11.38 18.39
CA ILE A 162 0.09 -10.64 18.86
C ILE A 162 0.48 -9.59 19.89
N GLU A 163 1.30 -9.95 20.90
CA GLU A 163 1.76 -9.06 21.97
C GLU A 163 2.63 -7.91 21.45
N SER A 164 3.41 -8.15 20.38
CA SER A 164 4.22 -7.11 19.73
C SER A 164 3.38 -5.97 19.13
N SER A 165 2.07 -6.17 18.96
CA SER A 165 1.16 -5.24 18.28
C SER A 165 1.56 -4.86 16.86
N SER A 166 2.55 -5.53 16.26
CA SER A 166 3.05 -5.26 14.91
C SER A 166 2.01 -5.53 13.81
N TRP A 167 0.97 -6.28 14.12
CA TRP A 167 -0.16 -6.59 13.24
C TRP A 167 -1.10 -5.41 13.00
N GLN A 168 -1.08 -4.39 13.87
CA GLN A 168 -2.01 -3.25 13.78
C GLN A 168 -1.82 -2.49 12.47
N GLY A 169 -2.94 -2.28 11.75
CA GLY A 169 -2.94 -1.59 10.46
C GLY A 169 -2.27 -2.36 9.32
N LYS A 170 -2.06 -3.68 9.46
CA LYS A 170 -1.43 -4.54 8.46
C LYS A 170 -2.43 -5.54 7.88
N ALA A 171 -2.57 -5.58 6.56
CA ALA A 171 -3.32 -6.63 5.88
C ALA A 171 -2.68 -8.00 6.19
N GLY A 172 -3.52 -9.01 6.47
CA GLY A 172 -3.06 -10.34 6.88
C GLY A 172 -2.46 -10.42 8.29
N ALA A 173 -2.57 -9.35 9.08
CA ALA A 173 -2.07 -9.29 10.46
C ALA A 173 -0.54 -9.42 10.62
N TYR A 174 0.27 -9.16 9.61
CA TYR A 174 1.72 -9.26 9.73
C TYR A 174 2.49 -8.13 9.05
N ASP A 175 3.72 -7.93 9.51
CA ASP A 175 4.69 -7.01 8.90
C ASP A 175 5.96 -7.78 8.55
N LEU A 176 6.25 -7.94 7.24
CA LEU A 176 7.43 -8.64 6.76
C LEU A 176 8.74 -7.92 7.18
N ALA A 177 8.69 -6.60 7.28
CA ALA A 177 9.82 -5.80 7.76
C ALA A 177 9.91 -5.72 9.29
N GLY A 178 8.98 -6.35 10.01
CA GLY A 178 8.89 -6.38 11.47
C GLY A 178 9.09 -7.78 12.04
N PRO A 179 8.55 -8.05 13.24
CA PRO A 179 8.73 -9.33 13.94
C PRO A 179 8.33 -10.56 13.12
N ALA A 180 7.33 -10.46 12.25
CA ALA A 180 6.92 -11.59 11.43
C ALA A 180 7.94 -11.97 10.32
N GLY A 181 8.90 -11.10 10.02
CA GLY A 181 9.90 -11.35 8.97
C GLY A 181 10.86 -12.52 9.29
N VAL A 182 10.99 -12.92 10.55
CA VAL A 182 11.78 -14.10 10.93
C VAL A 182 11.05 -15.42 10.64
N HIS A 183 9.74 -15.37 10.42
CA HIS A 183 8.87 -16.52 10.18
C HIS A 183 8.30 -16.55 8.75
N ALA A 184 8.52 -15.49 7.96
CA ALA A 184 7.94 -15.36 6.63
C ALA A 184 8.97 -14.90 5.61
N ARG A 185 8.87 -15.40 4.38
CA ARG A 185 9.75 -15.03 3.27
C ARG A 185 9.00 -14.88 1.97
N VAL A 186 9.46 -13.98 1.13
CA VAL A 186 8.97 -13.85 -0.25
C VAL A 186 9.62 -14.93 -1.10
N ILE A 187 8.82 -15.80 -1.71
CA ILE A 187 9.30 -16.89 -2.57
C ILE A 187 9.11 -16.60 -4.06
N SER A 188 8.28 -15.62 -4.41
CA SER A 188 8.09 -15.13 -5.78
C SER A 188 7.55 -13.71 -5.76
N GLY A 189 7.86 -12.92 -6.76
CA GLY A 189 7.52 -11.50 -6.81
C GLY A 189 8.55 -10.63 -6.09
N ASN A 190 8.14 -9.43 -5.70
CA ASN A 190 9.04 -8.44 -5.12
C ASN A 190 8.62 -8.09 -3.67
N GLU A 191 9.60 -7.90 -2.78
CA GLU A 191 9.33 -7.49 -1.38
C GLU A 191 8.56 -6.17 -1.30
N VAL A 192 8.85 -5.22 -2.19
CA VAL A 192 8.13 -3.94 -2.21
C VAL A 192 6.63 -4.14 -2.46
N THR A 193 6.24 -5.20 -3.18
CA THR A 193 4.84 -5.58 -3.37
C THR A 193 4.20 -6.01 -2.05
N VAL A 194 4.91 -6.74 -1.21
CA VAL A 194 4.45 -7.11 0.14
C VAL A 194 4.39 -5.90 1.07
N LEU A 195 5.32 -4.96 0.92
CA LEU A 195 5.32 -3.71 1.67
C LEU A 195 4.18 -2.76 1.24
N GLY A 196 3.61 -3.00 0.06
CA GLY A 196 2.38 -2.35 -0.35
C GLY A 196 2.47 -1.40 -1.54
N LEU A 197 3.52 -1.49 -2.35
CA LEU A 197 3.71 -0.74 -3.58
C LEU A 197 4.04 -1.70 -4.72
N SER A 198 3.54 -1.46 -5.93
CA SER A 198 3.95 -2.25 -7.09
C SER A 198 5.36 -1.88 -7.53
N TYR A 199 6.17 -2.87 -7.84
CA TYR A 199 7.57 -2.68 -8.22
C TYR A 199 7.71 -1.85 -9.50
N SER A 200 6.91 -2.14 -10.53
CA SER A 200 6.92 -1.37 -11.78
C SER A 200 6.54 0.10 -11.60
N SER A 201 5.70 0.43 -10.59
CA SER A 201 5.39 1.82 -10.28
C SER A 201 6.58 2.53 -9.64
N ILE A 202 7.40 1.81 -8.89
CA ILE A 202 8.63 2.36 -8.32
C ILE A 202 9.66 2.59 -9.43
N GLU A 203 9.86 1.64 -10.33
CA GLU A 203 10.75 1.82 -11.50
C GLU A 203 10.29 3.00 -12.36
N PHE A 204 8.99 3.16 -12.57
CA PHE A 204 8.46 4.30 -13.30
C PHE A 204 8.73 5.63 -12.58
N LEU A 205 8.58 5.67 -11.25
CA LEU A 205 8.90 6.85 -10.44
C LEU A 205 10.39 7.19 -10.50
N ASP A 206 11.26 6.18 -10.39
CA ASP A 206 12.71 6.36 -10.53
C ASP A 206 13.05 7.03 -11.87
N GLY A 207 12.46 6.57 -12.98
CA GLY A 207 12.64 7.15 -14.29
C GLY A 207 12.19 8.63 -14.41
N ILE A 208 11.10 9.01 -13.72
CA ILE A 208 10.68 10.43 -13.64
C ILE A 208 11.73 11.25 -12.91
N LEU A 209 12.19 10.76 -11.74
CA LEU A 209 13.09 11.48 -10.87
C LEU A 209 14.49 11.68 -11.48
N GLU A 210 14.96 10.70 -12.26
CA GLU A 210 16.23 10.78 -13.00
C GLU A 210 16.20 11.81 -14.13
N ASN A 211 15.04 11.96 -14.81
CA ASN A 211 14.88 12.88 -15.92
C ASN A 211 14.73 14.35 -15.47
N GLU A 212 14.41 14.60 -14.20
CA GLU A 212 14.20 15.94 -13.66
C GLU A 212 15.36 16.40 -12.73
N SER A 213 16.39 15.56 -12.55
CA SER A 213 17.59 15.85 -11.76
C SER A 213 18.69 16.45 -12.64
#